data_e3265c01ee616169f373b22880045a80
#
_entry.id   e3265c01ee616169f373b22880045a80
#
_cell.length_a   1.000
_cell.length_b   1.000
_cell.length_c   1.000
_cell.angle_alpha   90.00
_cell.angle_beta   90.00
_cell.angle_gamma   90.00
#
_symmetry.space_group_name_H-M   'P 1'
#
loop_
_entity.id
_entity.type
_entity.pdbx_description
1 polymer ?
#
loop_
_entity_poly.entity_id
_entity_poly.type
_entity_poly.pdbx_seq_one_letter_code
_entity_poly.pdbx_strand_id
1 'polypeptide(L)'
;MTSLQYKNIRHNLAGDYPHIDPTALIDPSAQIIGNVRIDKDVFIGPLAVIRADQRGKDGKVAPIQIDREVIIQDGVIIHADPGASVIIGSKTTVAHGAILHGPCTIGQECFIAMRASLYKATLEDHVWLGIGAIAKRVTFHSFTKVPAGAVIRDRPEVLALRLITEKERNYMEEVWAANSRLRTDYLELREKAESIRSAAKKDG
;
A
#
# COMPACT_ATOMS: atom_id res chain seq x y z
N MET A 1 12.39 4.45 34.69
CA MET A 1 12.22 4.90 33.29
C MET A 1 11.48 3.78 32.57
N THR A 2 10.18 3.95 32.33
CA THR A 2 9.40 3.01 31.53
C THR A 2 9.96 3.03 30.11
N SER A 3 10.48 1.91 29.63
CA SER A 3 10.91 1.77 28.23
C SER A 3 9.71 2.09 27.34
N LEU A 4 9.77 3.15 26.56
CA LEU A 4 8.86 3.39 25.44
C LEU A 4 9.07 2.23 24.46
N GLN A 5 8.29 1.16 24.63
CA GLN A 5 8.24 0.07 23.65
C GLN A 5 7.53 0.63 22.43
N TYR A 6 8.28 1.07 21.43
CA TYR A 6 7.73 1.49 20.13
C TYR A 6 7.11 0.25 19.47
N LYS A 7 5.78 0.21 19.49
CA LYS A 7 5.03 -0.80 18.73
C LYS A 7 5.09 -0.43 17.24
N ASN A 8 5.09 -1.43 16.40
CA ASN A 8 5.04 -1.25 14.95
C ASN A 8 3.73 -0.56 14.47
N ILE A 9 2.63 -0.71 15.21
CA ILE A 9 1.38 0.03 15.02
C ILE A 9 1.25 1.03 16.16
N ARG A 10 1.22 2.34 15.84
CA ARG A 10 1.28 3.38 16.87
C ARG A 10 0.66 4.71 16.46
N HIS A 11 0.42 5.55 17.45
CA HIS A 11 -0.02 6.93 17.28
C HIS A 11 1.00 7.80 16.54
N ASN A 12 0.49 8.81 15.83
CA ASN A 12 1.28 9.96 15.41
C ASN A 12 1.31 11.05 16.50
N LEU A 13 1.98 12.17 16.21
CA LEU A 13 2.06 13.32 17.14
C LEU A 13 0.74 14.09 17.30
N ALA A 14 -0.26 13.82 16.46
CA ALA A 14 -1.59 14.41 16.56
C ALA A 14 -2.55 13.57 17.43
N GLY A 15 -2.13 12.36 17.82
CA GLY A 15 -2.93 11.43 18.60
C GLY A 15 -3.74 10.44 17.76
N ASP A 16 -3.67 10.53 16.42
CA ASP A 16 -4.36 9.58 15.54
C ASP A 16 -3.73 8.19 15.68
N TYR A 17 -4.56 7.15 15.66
CA TYR A 17 -4.16 5.74 15.70
C TYR A 17 -4.68 5.01 14.45
N PRO A 18 -3.92 4.06 13.88
CA PRO A 18 -4.37 3.31 12.72
C PRO A 18 -5.66 2.54 12.97
N HIS A 19 -6.60 2.62 12.02
CA HIS A 19 -7.79 1.79 11.98
C HIS A 19 -7.56 0.65 10.98
N ILE A 20 -7.52 -0.58 11.47
CA ILE A 20 -7.16 -1.78 10.69
C ILE A 20 -8.28 -2.80 10.82
N ASP A 21 -8.82 -3.26 9.69
CA ASP A 21 -9.81 -4.33 9.67
C ASP A 21 -9.18 -5.64 10.21
N PRO A 22 -9.90 -6.42 11.04
CA PRO A 22 -9.38 -7.66 11.61
C PRO A 22 -8.96 -8.72 10.60
N THR A 23 -9.48 -8.68 9.37
CA THR A 23 -9.13 -9.62 8.29
C THR A 23 -7.85 -9.24 7.56
N ALA A 24 -7.32 -8.02 7.78
CA ALA A 24 -6.07 -7.60 7.20
C ALA A 24 -4.88 -8.31 7.85
N LEU A 25 -3.92 -8.74 7.04
CA LEU A 25 -2.64 -9.27 7.51
C LEU A 25 -1.57 -8.19 7.47
N ILE A 26 -1.07 -7.81 8.64
CA ILE A 26 0.06 -6.89 8.78
C ILE A 26 1.27 -7.68 9.26
N ASP A 27 2.36 -7.65 8.49
CA ASP A 27 3.62 -8.27 8.93
C ASP A 27 4.14 -7.58 10.21
N PRO A 28 4.63 -8.34 11.20
CA PRO A 28 5.14 -7.76 12.45
C PRO A 28 6.28 -6.75 12.29
N SER A 29 7.03 -6.80 11.19
CA SER A 29 8.12 -5.86 10.89
C SER A 29 7.63 -4.58 10.19
N ALA A 30 6.41 -4.57 9.63
CA ALA A 30 5.83 -3.40 9.00
C ALA A 30 5.53 -2.30 10.03
N GLN A 31 5.63 -1.03 9.62
CA GLN A 31 5.37 0.13 10.47
C GLN A 31 4.11 0.85 9.99
N ILE A 32 3.07 0.92 10.82
CA ILE A 32 1.81 1.62 10.53
C ILE A 32 1.64 2.74 11.56
N ILE A 33 1.64 3.99 11.10
CA ILE A 33 1.72 5.15 12.01
C ILE A 33 0.64 6.18 11.69
N GLY A 34 -0.17 6.52 12.69
CA GLY A 34 -1.07 7.67 12.65
C GLY A 34 -2.38 7.43 11.94
N ASN A 35 -2.87 8.44 11.18
CA ASN A 35 -4.18 8.41 10.53
C ASN A 35 -4.20 7.50 9.29
N VAL A 36 -3.98 6.21 9.51
CA VAL A 36 -4.01 5.18 8.45
C VAL A 36 -5.27 4.35 8.60
N ARG A 37 -5.99 4.11 7.50
CA ARG A 37 -7.17 3.27 7.43
C ARG A 37 -6.90 2.11 6.47
N ILE A 38 -6.99 0.90 6.99
CA ILE A 38 -6.75 -0.34 6.24
C ILE A 38 -8.03 -1.17 6.28
N ASP A 39 -8.62 -1.39 5.13
CA ASP A 39 -9.85 -2.14 4.95
C ASP A 39 -9.58 -3.66 4.94
N LYS A 40 -10.65 -4.44 4.75
CA LYS A 40 -10.63 -5.90 4.82
C LYS A 40 -9.73 -6.54 3.77
N ASP A 41 -9.22 -7.69 4.13
CA ASP A 41 -8.45 -8.57 3.24
C ASP A 41 -7.18 -7.94 2.64
N VAL A 42 -6.70 -6.84 3.23
CA VAL A 42 -5.43 -6.19 2.84
C VAL A 42 -4.24 -7.02 3.33
N PHE A 43 -3.19 -7.12 2.51
CA PHE A 43 -1.89 -7.68 2.89
C PHE A 43 -0.84 -6.59 2.95
N ILE A 44 -0.15 -6.45 4.09
CA ILE A 44 1.00 -5.56 4.27
C ILE A 44 2.23 -6.42 4.59
N GLY A 45 3.16 -6.49 3.64
CA GLY A 45 4.37 -7.30 3.70
C GLY A 45 5.46 -6.76 4.61
N PRO A 46 6.54 -7.54 4.80
CA PRO A 46 7.66 -7.20 5.65
C PRO A 46 8.29 -5.84 5.33
N LEU A 47 8.72 -5.13 6.38
CA LEU A 47 9.45 -3.85 6.29
C LEU A 47 8.68 -2.73 5.55
N ALA A 48 7.41 -2.88 5.26
CA ALA A 48 6.59 -1.80 4.71
C ALA A 48 6.43 -0.68 5.75
N VAL A 49 6.45 0.59 5.29
CA VAL A 49 6.27 1.77 6.14
C VAL A 49 5.11 2.60 5.61
N ILE A 50 4.03 2.70 6.37
CA ILE A 50 2.85 3.49 6.03
C ILE A 50 2.65 4.51 7.14
N ARG A 51 2.85 5.81 6.81
CA ARG A 51 2.95 6.84 7.83
C ARG A 51 2.15 8.09 7.48
N ALA A 52 1.03 8.31 8.19
CA ALA A 52 0.19 9.51 8.13
C ALA A 52 0.39 10.32 9.42
N ASP A 53 1.36 11.25 9.43
CA ASP A 53 1.81 11.92 10.65
C ASP A 53 2.14 13.41 10.47
N GLN A 54 2.02 13.97 9.27
CA GLN A 54 2.28 15.39 9.03
C GLN A 54 0.98 16.21 9.05
N ARG A 55 0.92 17.18 9.98
CA ARG A 55 -0.22 18.09 10.12
C ARG A 55 -0.29 19.07 8.96
N GLY A 56 -1.48 19.25 8.42
CA GLY A 56 -1.80 20.33 7.51
C GLY A 56 -1.89 21.69 8.22
N LYS A 57 -2.21 22.73 7.45
CA LYS A 57 -2.38 24.10 7.96
C LYS A 57 -3.53 24.22 8.97
N ASP A 58 -4.51 23.33 8.91
CA ASP A 58 -5.63 23.21 9.84
C ASP A 58 -5.28 22.45 11.15
N GLY A 59 -4.02 22.04 11.30
CA GLY A 59 -3.52 21.27 12.43
C GLY A 59 -3.88 19.79 12.42
N LYS A 60 -4.65 19.30 11.42
CA LYS A 60 -5.06 17.91 11.27
C LYS A 60 -4.12 17.13 10.36
N VAL A 61 -4.06 15.83 10.57
CA VAL A 61 -3.34 14.91 9.67
C VAL A 61 -4.35 14.30 8.69
N ALA A 62 -4.13 14.49 7.39
CA ALA A 62 -4.94 13.85 6.36
C ALA A 62 -4.69 12.34 6.32
N PRO A 63 -5.71 11.51 5.99
CA PRO A 63 -5.59 10.07 6.06
C PRO A 63 -4.79 9.47 4.90
N ILE A 64 -4.14 8.33 5.17
CA ILE A 64 -3.79 7.32 4.18
C ILE A 64 -4.89 6.26 4.23
N GLN A 65 -5.54 5.98 3.08
CA GLN A 65 -6.63 5.02 2.94
C GLN A 65 -6.22 3.91 2.00
N ILE A 66 -6.37 2.68 2.46
CA ILE A 66 -6.06 1.46 1.70
C ILE A 66 -7.32 0.62 1.68
N ASP A 67 -7.94 0.55 0.51
CA ASP A 67 -9.19 -0.18 0.31
C ASP A 67 -8.97 -1.70 0.37
N ARG A 68 -10.08 -2.43 0.39
CA ARG A 68 -10.11 -3.88 0.50
C ARG A 68 -9.23 -4.58 -0.55
N GLU A 69 -8.68 -5.72 -0.17
CA GLU A 69 -7.96 -6.63 -1.06
C GLU A 69 -6.70 -6.02 -1.70
N VAL A 70 -6.21 -4.89 -1.19
CA VAL A 70 -4.95 -4.28 -1.64
C VAL A 70 -3.77 -5.12 -1.13
N ILE A 71 -2.77 -5.29 -2.00
CA ILE A 71 -1.50 -5.95 -1.69
C ILE A 71 -0.39 -4.90 -1.62
N ILE A 72 0.20 -4.74 -0.46
CA ILE A 72 1.41 -3.92 -0.23
C ILE A 72 2.56 -4.86 0.06
N GLN A 73 3.51 -4.97 -0.86
CA GLN A 73 4.63 -5.89 -0.73
C GLN A 73 5.78 -5.30 0.10
N ASP A 74 6.85 -6.07 0.25
CA ASP A 74 7.96 -5.80 1.15
C ASP A 74 8.65 -4.46 0.87
N GLY A 75 8.98 -3.72 1.93
CA GLY A 75 9.76 -2.50 1.83
C GLY A 75 9.06 -1.32 1.13
N VAL A 76 7.76 -1.40 0.86
CA VAL A 76 6.97 -0.29 0.30
C VAL A 76 6.93 0.87 1.30
N ILE A 77 7.08 2.11 0.80
CA ILE A 77 6.96 3.32 1.61
C ILE A 77 5.77 4.15 1.12
N ILE A 78 4.84 4.44 2.02
CA ILE A 78 3.69 5.31 1.75
C ILE A 78 3.70 6.46 2.76
N HIS A 79 3.79 7.67 2.24
CA HIS A 79 3.79 8.90 3.03
C HIS A 79 3.12 10.03 2.25
N ALA A 80 2.89 11.18 2.85
CA ALA A 80 2.30 12.34 2.16
C ALA A 80 2.84 13.67 2.69
N ASP A 81 2.76 14.71 1.87
CA ASP A 81 3.00 16.09 2.30
C ASP A 81 2.02 16.50 3.42
N PRO A 82 2.33 17.56 4.22
CA PRO A 82 1.43 18.07 5.25
C PRO A 82 0.02 18.36 4.72
N GLY A 83 -0.99 17.73 5.34
CA GLY A 83 -2.40 17.88 4.97
C GLY A 83 -2.80 17.16 3.68
N ALA A 84 -1.94 16.36 3.08
CA ALA A 84 -2.23 15.59 1.88
C ALA A 84 -2.53 14.12 2.20
N SER A 85 -3.38 13.50 1.37
CA SER A 85 -3.78 12.10 1.49
C SER A 85 -3.09 11.20 0.46
N VAL A 86 -3.04 9.90 0.76
CA VAL A 86 -2.86 8.83 -0.22
C VAL A 86 -4.09 7.93 -0.16
N ILE A 87 -4.67 7.66 -1.32
CA ILE A 87 -5.84 6.77 -1.46
C ILE A 87 -5.46 5.67 -2.43
N ILE A 88 -5.66 4.41 -2.04
CA ILE A 88 -5.36 3.23 -2.87
C ILE A 88 -6.64 2.41 -3.01
N GLY A 89 -7.15 2.33 -4.22
CA GLY A 89 -8.35 1.58 -4.57
C GLY A 89 -8.16 0.06 -4.51
N SER A 90 -9.27 -0.63 -4.40
CA SER A 90 -9.36 -2.07 -4.16
C SER A 90 -8.59 -2.92 -5.17
N LYS A 91 -8.10 -4.10 -4.74
CA LYS A 91 -7.36 -5.07 -5.57
C LYS A 91 -6.09 -4.53 -6.23
N THR A 92 -5.61 -3.36 -5.82
CA THR A 92 -4.36 -2.80 -6.32
C THR A 92 -3.16 -3.49 -5.68
N THR A 93 -2.14 -3.78 -6.51
CA THR A 93 -0.85 -4.32 -6.04
C THR A 93 0.21 -3.24 -6.07
N VAL A 94 0.84 -2.97 -4.93
CA VAL A 94 2.02 -2.13 -4.78
C VAL A 94 3.21 -3.03 -4.48
N ALA A 95 4.07 -3.22 -5.48
CA ALA A 95 5.14 -4.21 -5.44
C ALA A 95 6.38 -3.72 -4.66
N HIS A 96 7.28 -4.66 -4.38
CA HIS A 96 8.45 -4.49 -3.51
C HIS A 96 9.21 -3.19 -3.70
N GLY A 97 9.42 -2.46 -2.62
CA GLY A 97 10.22 -1.25 -2.58
C GLY A 97 9.65 -0.06 -3.34
N ALA A 98 8.39 -0.09 -3.78
CA ALA A 98 7.75 1.06 -4.40
C ALA A 98 7.54 2.20 -3.38
N ILE A 99 7.52 3.45 -3.87
CA ILE A 99 7.36 4.65 -3.04
C ILE A 99 6.15 5.45 -3.53
N LEU A 100 5.20 5.70 -2.63
CA LEU A 100 4.03 6.54 -2.87
C LEU A 100 4.11 7.75 -1.96
N HIS A 101 4.33 8.94 -2.55
CA HIS A 101 4.38 10.19 -1.79
C HIS A 101 3.25 11.14 -2.22
N GLY A 102 2.26 11.26 -1.34
CA GLY A 102 1.04 12.04 -1.60
C GLY A 102 1.21 13.56 -1.73
N PRO A 103 0.17 14.22 -2.26
CA PRO A 103 -1.14 13.65 -2.57
C PRO A 103 -1.10 12.66 -3.73
N CYS A 104 -1.64 11.45 -3.53
CA CYS A 104 -1.77 10.44 -4.57
C CYS A 104 -3.15 9.79 -4.49
N THR A 105 -3.77 9.59 -5.65
CA THR A 105 -4.98 8.79 -5.78
C THR A 105 -4.70 7.67 -6.77
N ILE A 106 -4.83 6.44 -6.33
CA ILE A 106 -4.64 5.26 -7.14
C ILE A 106 -5.98 4.53 -7.21
N GLY A 107 -6.46 4.28 -8.43
CA GLY A 107 -7.69 3.55 -8.71
C GLY A 107 -7.61 2.08 -8.31
N GLN A 108 -8.64 1.34 -8.67
CA GLN A 108 -8.73 -0.10 -8.41
C GLN A 108 -7.92 -0.90 -9.45
N GLU A 109 -7.54 -2.12 -9.06
CA GLU A 109 -6.87 -3.10 -9.93
C GLU A 109 -5.63 -2.53 -10.64
N CYS A 110 -4.94 -1.56 -10.03
CA CYS A 110 -3.68 -1.04 -10.52
C CYS A 110 -2.51 -1.95 -10.16
N PHE A 111 -1.43 -1.89 -10.94
CA PHE A 111 -0.18 -2.58 -10.66
C PHE A 111 0.98 -1.59 -10.64
N ILE A 112 1.46 -1.28 -9.44
CA ILE A 112 2.62 -0.43 -9.22
C ILE A 112 3.81 -1.36 -9.03
N ALA A 113 4.62 -1.53 -10.09
CA ALA A 113 5.69 -2.52 -10.11
C ALA A 113 6.85 -2.16 -9.18
N MET A 114 7.77 -3.11 -8.98
CA MET A 114 8.90 -3.00 -8.06
C MET A 114 9.68 -1.70 -8.23
N ARG A 115 9.97 -1.02 -7.11
CA ARG A 115 10.76 0.23 -7.06
C ARG A 115 10.20 1.39 -7.89
N ALA A 116 8.95 1.31 -8.34
CA ALA A 116 8.30 2.46 -8.97
C ALA A 116 8.03 3.56 -7.94
N SER A 117 8.03 4.82 -8.37
CA SER A 117 7.86 5.97 -7.49
C SER A 117 6.76 6.90 -8.01
N LEU A 118 5.80 7.20 -7.15
CA LEU A 118 4.74 8.17 -7.41
C LEU A 118 4.93 9.39 -6.51
N TYR A 119 4.91 10.58 -7.11
CA TYR A 119 4.94 11.84 -6.39
C TYR A 119 3.85 12.77 -6.91
N LYS A 120 2.81 13.00 -6.10
CA LYS A 120 1.66 13.86 -6.45
C LYS A 120 1.01 13.44 -7.77
N ALA A 121 0.75 12.15 -7.93
CA ALA A 121 0.23 11.57 -9.16
C ALA A 121 -1.13 10.89 -8.92
N THR A 122 -1.93 10.84 -9.98
CA THR A 122 -3.20 10.13 -10.02
C THR A 122 -3.12 9.01 -11.04
N LEU A 123 -3.51 7.82 -10.64
CA LEU A 123 -3.73 6.67 -11.50
C LEU A 123 -5.24 6.38 -11.48
N GLU A 124 -5.88 6.38 -12.64
CA GLU A 124 -7.22 5.81 -12.77
C GLU A 124 -7.15 4.28 -12.68
N ASP A 125 -8.25 3.58 -12.95
CA ASP A 125 -8.32 2.13 -12.79
C ASP A 125 -7.45 1.37 -13.78
N HIS A 126 -6.97 0.18 -13.38
CA HIS A 126 -6.20 -0.75 -14.22
C HIS A 126 -4.90 -0.17 -14.80
N VAL A 127 -4.30 0.83 -14.19
CA VAL A 127 -3.02 1.38 -14.65
C VAL A 127 -1.87 0.47 -14.22
N TRP A 128 -0.95 0.20 -15.15
CA TRP A 128 0.32 -0.47 -14.85
C TRP A 128 1.48 0.53 -14.86
N LEU A 129 2.06 0.78 -13.72
CA LEU A 129 3.32 1.52 -13.61
C LEU A 129 4.51 0.54 -13.61
N GLY A 130 5.39 0.63 -14.61
CA GLY A 130 6.49 -0.30 -14.83
C GLY A 130 7.56 -0.29 -13.74
N ILE A 131 8.40 -1.33 -13.72
CA ILE A 131 9.50 -1.47 -12.75
C ILE A 131 10.41 -0.23 -12.79
N GLY A 132 10.66 0.38 -11.63
CA GLY A 132 11.53 1.55 -11.52
C GLY A 132 11.01 2.81 -12.23
N ALA A 133 9.77 2.83 -12.72
CA ALA A 133 9.20 4.02 -13.33
C ALA A 133 8.94 5.11 -12.30
N ILE A 134 9.05 6.37 -12.74
CA ILE A 134 8.80 7.55 -11.92
C ILE A 134 7.66 8.36 -12.51
N ALA A 135 6.61 8.59 -11.72
CA ALA A 135 5.47 9.42 -12.07
C ALA A 135 5.42 10.66 -11.17
N LYS A 136 5.50 11.86 -11.77
CA LYS A 136 5.53 13.11 -11.00
C LYS A 136 4.50 14.12 -11.51
N ARG A 137 3.47 14.41 -10.67
CA ARG A 137 2.43 15.43 -10.94
C ARG A 137 1.66 15.18 -12.24
N VAL A 138 1.34 13.94 -12.51
CA VAL A 138 0.62 13.50 -13.72
C VAL A 138 -0.60 12.67 -13.34
N THR A 139 -1.55 12.61 -14.29
CA THR A 139 -2.71 11.72 -14.22
C THR A 139 -2.61 10.72 -15.37
N PHE A 140 -2.66 9.44 -15.03
CA PHE A 140 -2.77 8.35 -16.01
C PHE A 140 -4.23 7.92 -16.12
N HIS A 141 -4.72 7.86 -17.35
CA HIS A 141 -6.07 7.34 -17.63
C HIS A 141 -6.09 5.82 -17.48
N SER A 142 -7.30 5.31 -17.28
CA SER A 142 -7.52 3.87 -17.09
C SER A 142 -6.85 3.04 -18.19
N PHE A 143 -6.35 1.89 -17.80
CA PHE A 143 -5.64 0.93 -18.67
C PHE A 143 -4.29 1.43 -19.23
N THR A 144 -3.76 2.55 -18.79
CA THR A 144 -2.46 3.05 -19.27
C THR A 144 -1.32 2.12 -18.84
N LYS A 145 -0.39 1.84 -19.77
CA LYS A 145 0.87 1.12 -19.53
C LYS A 145 2.05 2.09 -19.50
N VAL A 146 2.67 2.24 -18.35
CA VAL A 146 3.94 2.97 -18.21
C VAL A 146 5.10 1.98 -18.34
N PRO A 147 6.06 2.19 -19.25
CA PRO A 147 7.22 1.29 -19.42
C PRO A 147 8.13 1.27 -18.17
N ALA A 148 8.89 0.18 -18.02
CA ALA A 148 9.93 0.10 -16.99
C ALA A 148 10.97 1.21 -17.17
N GLY A 149 11.41 1.82 -16.06
CA GLY A 149 12.40 2.89 -16.04
C GLY A 149 11.94 4.22 -16.62
N ALA A 150 10.72 4.34 -17.10
CA ALA A 150 10.21 5.60 -17.67
C ALA A 150 10.06 6.68 -16.60
N VAL A 151 10.36 7.92 -16.96
CA VAL A 151 10.15 9.10 -16.13
C VAL A 151 9.08 9.96 -16.77
N ILE A 152 7.89 10.01 -16.17
CA ILE A 152 6.72 10.72 -16.69
C ILE A 152 6.44 11.95 -15.83
N ARG A 153 6.45 13.15 -16.43
CA ARG A 153 6.37 14.43 -15.71
C ARG A 153 5.32 15.40 -16.25
N ASP A 154 4.79 15.13 -17.44
CA ASP A 154 3.84 16.02 -18.10
C ASP A 154 2.79 15.25 -18.92
N ARG A 155 1.78 16.00 -19.39
CA ARG A 155 0.68 15.43 -20.16
C ARG A 155 1.08 14.88 -21.54
N PRO A 156 1.95 15.51 -22.34
CA PRO A 156 2.43 14.91 -23.58
C PRO A 156 3.07 13.53 -23.40
N GLU A 157 3.90 13.35 -22.37
CA GLU A 157 4.51 12.05 -22.03
C GLU A 157 3.42 10.99 -21.72
N VAL A 158 2.37 11.38 -20.99
CA VAL A 158 1.22 10.46 -20.70
C VAL A 158 0.48 10.08 -21.97
N LEU A 159 0.19 11.04 -22.85
CA LEU A 159 -0.56 10.80 -24.09
C LEU A 159 0.18 9.91 -25.10
N ALA A 160 1.49 9.80 -24.99
CA ALA A 160 2.32 8.93 -25.82
C ALA A 160 2.31 7.46 -25.35
N LEU A 161 1.74 7.17 -24.18
CA LEU A 161 1.70 5.82 -23.61
C LEU A 161 0.62 4.96 -24.27
N ARG A 162 0.91 3.68 -24.40
CA ARG A 162 -0.07 2.69 -24.87
C ARG A 162 -0.95 2.18 -23.72
N LEU A 163 -2.00 1.49 -24.07
CA LEU A 163 -2.82 0.75 -23.10
C LEU A 163 -2.19 -0.60 -22.76
N ILE A 164 -2.57 -1.17 -21.63
CA ILE A 164 -2.23 -2.55 -21.26
C ILE A 164 -2.89 -3.52 -22.24
N THR A 165 -2.22 -4.62 -22.51
CA THR A 165 -2.77 -5.74 -23.27
C THR A 165 -3.55 -6.69 -22.35
N GLU A 166 -4.37 -7.56 -22.93
CA GLU A 166 -5.05 -8.61 -22.17
C GLU A 166 -4.06 -9.52 -21.42
N LYS A 167 -2.95 -9.89 -22.05
CA LYS A 167 -1.88 -10.67 -21.40
C LYS A 167 -1.31 -9.97 -20.18
N GLU A 168 -1.12 -8.64 -20.24
CA GLU A 168 -0.62 -7.84 -19.13
C GLU A 168 -1.66 -7.74 -18.01
N ARG A 169 -2.93 -7.59 -18.35
CA ARG A 169 -4.02 -7.61 -17.37
C ARG A 169 -4.10 -8.95 -16.63
N ASN A 170 -4.02 -10.05 -17.35
CA ASN A 170 -4.01 -11.39 -16.75
C ASN A 170 -2.82 -11.58 -15.81
N TYR A 171 -1.63 -11.08 -16.18
CA TYR A 171 -0.47 -11.07 -15.29
C TYR A 171 -0.68 -10.27 -14.01
N MET A 172 -1.32 -9.09 -14.09
CA MET A 172 -1.65 -8.29 -12.90
C MET A 172 -2.56 -9.09 -11.95
N GLU A 173 -3.59 -9.73 -12.48
CA GLU A 173 -4.51 -10.58 -11.72
C GLU A 173 -3.80 -11.80 -11.11
N GLU A 174 -2.93 -12.47 -11.86
CA GLU A 174 -2.15 -13.62 -11.37
C GLU A 174 -1.26 -13.22 -10.17
N VAL A 175 -0.57 -12.07 -10.25
CA VAL A 175 0.26 -11.56 -9.16
C VAL A 175 -0.59 -11.22 -7.94
N TRP A 176 -1.72 -10.53 -8.14
CA TRP A 176 -2.64 -10.21 -7.05
C TRP A 176 -3.17 -11.49 -6.39
N ALA A 177 -3.66 -12.45 -7.17
CA ALA A 177 -4.22 -13.71 -6.68
C ALA A 177 -3.17 -14.55 -5.91
N ALA A 178 -1.92 -14.59 -6.38
CA ALA A 178 -0.83 -15.28 -5.67
C ALA A 178 -0.57 -14.69 -4.28
N ASN A 179 -0.53 -13.36 -4.18
CA ASN A 179 -0.32 -12.68 -2.89
C ASN A 179 -1.54 -12.75 -1.98
N SER A 180 -2.75 -12.75 -2.53
CA SER A 180 -3.99 -12.96 -1.77
C SER A 180 -4.02 -14.37 -1.15
N ARG A 181 -3.60 -15.39 -1.88
CA ARG A 181 -3.42 -16.76 -1.32
C ARG A 181 -2.37 -16.77 -0.21
N LEU A 182 -1.20 -16.16 -0.46
CA LEU A 182 -0.12 -16.07 0.54
C LEU A 182 -0.62 -15.42 1.85
N ARG A 183 -1.43 -14.37 1.76
CA ARG A 183 -2.08 -13.78 2.94
C ARG A 183 -2.91 -14.80 3.71
N THR A 184 -3.75 -15.56 3.01
CA THR A 184 -4.61 -16.59 3.62
C THR A 184 -3.76 -17.65 4.32
N ASP A 185 -2.71 -18.15 3.66
CA ASP A 185 -1.81 -19.17 4.23
C ASP A 185 -1.13 -18.67 5.52
N TYR A 186 -0.70 -17.41 5.58
CA TYR A 186 -0.13 -16.81 6.78
C TYR A 186 -1.16 -16.62 7.92
N LEU A 187 -2.40 -16.28 7.59
CA LEU A 187 -3.47 -16.18 8.60
C LEU A 187 -3.76 -17.56 9.23
N GLU A 188 -3.87 -18.60 8.41
CA GLU A 188 -4.04 -19.98 8.90
C GLU A 188 -2.87 -20.44 9.77
N LEU A 189 -1.63 -20.12 9.37
CA LEU A 189 -0.43 -20.43 10.16
C LEU A 189 -0.46 -19.73 11.51
N ARG A 190 -0.89 -18.46 11.57
CA ARG A 190 -1.03 -17.70 12.82
C ARG A 190 -2.06 -18.32 13.74
N GLU A 191 -3.26 -18.68 13.23
CA GLU A 191 -4.32 -19.31 14.00
C GLU A 191 -3.87 -20.67 14.59
N LYS A 192 -3.17 -21.48 13.81
CA LYS A 192 -2.58 -22.74 14.30
C LYS A 192 -1.58 -22.51 15.43
N ALA A 193 -0.70 -21.50 15.30
CA ALA A 193 0.27 -21.17 16.34
C ALA A 193 -0.41 -20.66 17.63
N GLU A 194 -1.46 -19.86 17.52
CA GLU A 194 -2.24 -19.36 18.67
C GLU A 194 -2.98 -20.48 19.39
N SER A 195 -3.57 -21.43 18.66
CA SER A 195 -4.26 -22.60 19.24
C SER A 195 -3.30 -23.48 20.03
N ILE A 196 -2.10 -23.76 19.51
CA ILE A 196 -1.05 -24.54 20.21
C ILE A 196 -0.60 -23.83 21.50
N ARG A 197 -0.38 -22.50 21.45
CA ARG A 197 0.00 -21.73 22.66
C ARG A 197 -1.11 -21.71 23.72
N SER A 198 -2.36 -21.70 23.29
CA SER A 198 -3.53 -21.70 24.20
C SER A 198 -3.70 -23.06 24.87
N ALA A 199 -3.46 -24.17 24.17
CA ALA A 199 -3.48 -25.51 24.73
C ALA A 199 -2.35 -25.69 25.78
N ALA A 200 -1.11 -25.31 25.45
CA ALA A 200 0.04 -25.41 26.35
C ALA A 200 -0.12 -24.61 27.67
N LYS A 201 -0.93 -23.53 27.66
CA LYS A 201 -1.22 -22.75 28.89
C LYS A 201 -2.28 -23.37 29.80
N LYS A 202 -3.09 -24.32 29.31
CA LYS A 202 -4.13 -24.99 30.11
C LYS A 202 -3.59 -26.23 30.84
N ASP A 203 -2.47 -26.77 30.36
CA ASP A 203 -1.87 -28.01 30.88
C ASP A 203 -0.71 -27.73 31.86
N GLY A 204 -0.37 -26.48 32.17
CA GLY A 204 0.65 -26.06 33.13
C GLY A 204 0.10 -25.11 34.21
#